data_eba483c8296bd9949a5b4e86f9b09238
#
_entry.id   eba483c8296bd9949a5b4e86f9b09238
#
_cell.length_a   1.000
_cell.length_b   1.000
_cell.length_c   1.000
_cell.angle_alpha   90.00
_cell.angle_beta   90.00
_cell.angle_gamma   90.00
#
_symmetry.space_group_name_H-M   'P 1'
#
loop_
_entity.id
_entity.type
_entity.pdbx_description
1 polymer ?
#
loop_
_entity_poly.entity_id
_entity_poly.type
_entity_poly.pdbx_seq_one_letter_code
_entity_poly.pdbx_strand_id
1 'polypeptide(L)'
;DAKASREVILSAGSIMSPTILKRSGIGPAAELAAHGIPVLCDAPQVGENLMDHMELYVQMDCTKPVTLFPTQSFWGKAKIGMEWLATKGGLGATNHFESGGHIRSRAGIVYPDIQYHFLPLAISYDGQTLAKGHGFQVHVGTKRSKSRGYVRLRDARPESLPRVRFNYMSHPDDWLEFRACVDLTREIFNQPAFAPYRGEELAPGAAVNGSALDDFMKQKLESAYHPCGTCRMGSDQQSVTTPEGVVRGVAGLRVVDASLMPQATAGDLNAPTLVLAERMADLIRGRHLPEAKNAALLADPHWATRQRGPEISCDYADSRAALAAALLANARGESIPDELAWTE
;
A
#
# COMPACT_ATOMS: atom_id res chain seq x y z
N ASP A 1 -32.68 17.88 0.27
CA ASP A 1 -32.72 16.83 -0.76
C ASP A 1 -32.03 17.35 -2.02
N ALA A 2 -31.24 16.49 -2.66
CA ALA A 2 -30.60 16.74 -3.94
C ALA A 2 -31.10 15.70 -4.97
N LYS A 3 -31.33 16.15 -6.21
CA LYS A 3 -31.67 15.28 -7.33
C LYS A 3 -30.60 15.35 -8.39
N ALA A 4 -30.08 14.19 -8.81
CA ALA A 4 -29.16 14.11 -9.93
C ALA A 4 -29.92 14.11 -11.25
N SER A 5 -29.44 14.88 -12.24
CA SER A 5 -30.04 14.93 -13.59
C SER A 5 -29.57 13.75 -14.47
N ARG A 6 -28.44 13.14 -14.16
CA ARG A 6 -27.86 12.03 -14.94
C ARG A 6 -27.63 10.79 -14.07
N GLU A 7 -26.70 10.85 -13.16
CA GLU A 7 -26.32 9.76 -12.27
C GLU A 7 -25.72 10.27 -10.96
N VAL A 8 -25.68 9.41 -9.95
CA VAL A 8 -24.97 9.62 -8.67
C VAL A 8 -23.66 8.86 -8.73
N ILE A 9 -22.56 9.54 -8.37
CA ILE A 9 -21.23 8.94 -8.28
C ILE A 9 -20.82 8.91 -6.82
N LEU A 10 -20.59 7.72 -6.28
CA LEU A 10 -20.17 7.49 -4.91
C LEU A 10 -18.64 7.31 -4.87
N SER A 11 -17.96 8.19 -4.14
CA SER A 11 -16.49 8.20 -4.01
C SER A 11 -16.08 8.40 -2.55
N ALA A 12 -16.69 7.63 -1.63
CA ALA A 12 -16.50 7.78 -0.20
C ALA A 12 -15.41 6.84 0.37
N GLY A 13 -14.67 6.14 -0.49
CA GLY A 13 -13.60 5.22 -0.14
C GLY A 13 -14.08 3.85 0.32
N SER A 14 -13.13 2.95 0.51
CA SER A 14 -13.41 1.52 0.71
C SER A 14 -14.17 1.16 2.00
N ILE A 15 -14.25 2.08 2.95
CA ILE A 15 -15.03 1.88 4.17
C ILE A 15 -16.42 2.50 4.05
N MET A 16 -16.51 3.74 3.53
CA MET A 16 -17.78 4.44 3.55
C MET A 16 -18.64 4.18 2.30
N SER A 17 -18.07 3.92 1.14
CA SER A 17 -18.86 3.58 -0.05
C SER A 17 -19.76 2.36 0.15
N PRO A 18 -19.28 1.19 0.60
CA PRO A 18 -20.17 0.08 0.92
C PRO A 18 -21.13 0.37 2.07
N THR A 19 -20.72 1.20 3.04
CA THR A 19 -21.59 1.61 4.17
C THR A 19 -22.78 2.44 3.69
N ILE A 20 -22.55 3.39 2.78
CA ILE A 20 -23.60 4.22 2.18
C ILE A 20 -24.53 3.37 1.31
N LEU A 21 -23.99 2.47 0.48
CA LEU A 21 -24.80 1.54 -0.32
C LEU A 21 -25.74 0.74 0.57
N LYS A 22 -25.23 0.12 1.63
CA LYS A 22 -26.03 -0.68 2.58
C LYS A 22 -27.13 0.15 3.26
N ARG A 23 -26.81 1.35 3.74
CA ARG A 23 -27.80 2.27 4.32
C ARG A 23 -28.86 2.73 3.34
N SER A 24 -28.51 2.72 2.05
CA SER A 24 -29.44 3.00 0.95
C SER A 24 -30.25 1.79 0.49
N GLY A 25 -30.18 0.66 1.21
CA GLY A 25 -30.92 -0.56 0.85
C GLY A 25 -30.24 -1.41 -0.23
N ILE A 26 -28.97 -1.18 -0.54
CA ILE A 26 -28.19 -1.91 -1.55
C ILE A 26 -27.09 -2.70 -0.83
N GLY A 27 -27.29 -3.99 -0.64
CA GLY A 27 -26.37 -4.83 0.14
C GLY A 27 -26.96 -6.19 0.48
N PRO A 28 -26.27 -6.97 1.35
CA PRO A 28 -26.76 -8.29 1.75
C PRO A 28 -28.13 -8.19 2.42
N ALA A 29 -29.16 -8.82 1.84
CA ALA A 29 -30.53 -8.71 2.30
C ALA A 29 -30.70 -9.07 3.79
N ALA A 30 -30.01 -10.10 4.26
CA ALA A 30 -30.06 -10.52 5.66
C ALA A 30 -29.47 -9.47 6.63
N GLU A 31 -28.37 -8.80 6.25
CA GLU A 31 -27.77 -7.73 7.04
C GLU A 31 -28.69 -6.50 7.09
N LEU A 32 -29.26 -6.12 5.95
CA LEU A 32 -30.17 -4.98 5.84
C LEU A 32 -31.42 -5.20 6.70
N ALA A 33 -32.04 -6.37 6.59
CA ALA A 33 -33.23 -6.75 7.38
C ALA A 33 -32.94 -6.74 8.89
N ALA A 34 -31.74 -7.20 9.32
CA ALA A 34 -31.35 -7.20 10.73
C ALA A 34 -31.25 -5.77 11.33
N HIS A 35 -31.08 -4.76 10.47
CA HIS A 35 -31.04 -3.36 10.86
C HIS A 35 -32.32 -2.57 10.51
N GLY A 36 -33.39 -3.24 10.05
CA GLY A 36 -34.65 -2.61 9.68
C GLY A 36 -34.56 -1.73 8.42
N ILE A 37 -33.56 -1.98 7.57
CA ILE A 37 -33.37 -1.24 6.31
C ILE A 37 -34.12 -1.96 5.20
N PRO A 38 -35.04 -1.29 4.46
CA PRO A 38 -35.69 -1.89 3.31
C PRO A 38 -34.70 -2.32 2.24
N VAL A 39 -34.83 -3.54 1.74
CA VAL A 39 -33.96 -4.07 0.68
C VAL A 39 -34.43 -3.54 -0.67
N LEU A 40 -33.64 -2.67 -1.28
CA LEU A 40 -33.88 -2.17 -2.64
C LEU A 40 -33.18 -3.05 -3.69
N CYS A 41 -31.98 -3.55 -3.35
CA CYS A 41 -31.20 -4.45 -4.19
C CYS A 41 -30.43 -5.41 -3.30
N ASP A 42 -30.67 -6.70 -3.44
CA ASP A 42 -29.86 -7.72 -2.76
C ASP A 42 -28.50 -7.85 -3.47
N ALA A 43 -27.47 -7.37 -2.82
CA ALA A 43 -26.09 -7.33 -3.31
C ALA A 43 -25.13 -7.92 -2.25
N PRO A 44 -25.03 -9.25 -2.16
CA PRO A 44 -24.32 -9.94 -1.06
C PRO A 44 -22.85 -9.57 -0.91
N GLN A 45 -22.21 -9.10 -1.99
CA GLN A 45 -20.78 -8.78 -2.01
C GLN A 45 -20.47 -7.33 -1.59
N VAL A 46 -21.47 -6.49 -1.38
CA VAL A 46 -21.24 -5.13 -0.87
C VAL A 46 -20.62 -5.17 0.52
N GLY A 47 -19.43 -4.62 0.66
CA GLY A 47 -18.65 -4.60 1.91
C GLY A 47 -17.84 -5.87 2.18
N GLU A 48 -17.91 -6.89 1.32
CA GLU A 48 -17.03 -8.05 1.38
C GLU A 48 -15.71 -7.79 0.61
N ASN A 49 -14.77 -8.73 0.64
CA ASN A 49 -13.47 -8.62 -0.05
C ASN A 49 -12.61 -7.42 0.38
N LEU A 50 -12.76 -6.94 1.60
CA LEU A 50 -11.87 -5.89 2.12
C LEU A 50 -10.43 -6.40 2.13
N MET A 51 -9.56 -5.67 1.46
CA MET A 51 -8.12 -5.91 1.40
C MET A 51 -7.38 -4.70 1.93
N ASP A 52 -6.14 -4.92 2.35
CA ASP A 52 -5.23 -3.86 2.79
C ASP A 52 -3.79 -4.29 2.53
N HIS A 53 -2.88 -3.33 2.47
CA HIS A 53 -1.47 -3.61 2.66
C HIS A 53 -1.18 -3.58 4.17
N MET A 54 -0.63 -4.67 4.64
CA MET A 54 -0.17 -4.79 6.02
C MET A 54 1.32 -4.43 6.10
N GLU A 55 1.73 -3.85 7.20
CA GLU A 55 3.13 -3.57 7.47
C GLU A 55 3.51 -3.83 8.92
N LEU A 56 4.79 -3.98 9.16
CA LEU A 56 5.40 -3.97 10.47
C LEU A 56 6.71 -3.19 10.46
N TYR A 57 7.22 -2.84 11.64
CA TYR A 57 8.46 -2.09 11.74
C TYR A 57 9.59 -2.97 12.24
N VAL A 58 10.70 -2.94 11.51
CA VAL A 58 11.98 -3.43 12.01
C VAL A 58 12.82 -2.22 12.36
N GLN A 59 13.16 -2.10 13.65
CA GLN A 59 13.80 -0.91 14.22
C GLN A 59 15.21 -1.24 14.71
N MET A 60 16.14 -0.34 14.42
CA MET A 60 17.53 -0.44 14.81
C MET A 60 17.94 0.80 15.61
N ASP A 61 18.78 0.58 16.63
CA ASP A 61 19.55 1.67 17.21
C ASP A 61 20.60 2.17 16.20
N CYS A 62 20.95 3.47 16.26
CA CYS A 62 21.94 4.07 15.39
C CYS A 62 23.12 4.59 16.18
N THR A 63 24.30 4.01 15.93
CA THR A 63 25.55 4.34 16.65
C THR A 63 26.09 5.73 16.35
N LYS A 64 25.56 6.44 15.33
CA LYS A 64 26.01 7.76 14.91
C LYS A 64 24.85 8.78 14.95
N PRO A 65 25.15 10.06 15.22
CA PRO A 65 24.13 11.12 15.31
C PRO A 65 23.72 11.66 13.93
N VAL A 66 23.26 10.77 13.03
CA VAL A 66 22.94 11.10 11.62
C VAL A 66 21.45 10.94 11.28
N THR A 67 20.61 10.68 12.29
CA THR A 67 19.17 10.44 12.09
C THR A 67 18.32 11.67 12.41
N LEU A 68 17.02 11.58 12.18
CA LEU A 68 16.07 12.66 12.46
C LEU A 68 15.75 12.82 13.97
N PHE A 69 16.39 12.07 14.85
CA PHE A 69 16.12 12.14 16.30
C PHE A 69 16.12 13.58 16.86
N PRO A 70 17.09 14.48 16.53
CA PRO A 70 17.08 15.85 17.05
C PRO A 70 15.85 16.67 16.65
N THR A 71 15.19 16.30 15.56
CA THR A 71 14.00 16.99 15.05
C THR A 71 12.76 16.77 15.93
N GLN A 72 12.79 15.77 16.81
CA GLN A 72 11.68 15.49 17.72
C GLN A 72 11.57 16.49 18.86
N SER A 73 12.64 17.23 19.17
CA SER A 73 12.64 18.29 20.19
C SER A 73 11.80 19.49 19.73
N PHE A 74 11.30 20.27 20.71
CA PHE A 74 10.58 21.52 20.44
C PHE A 74 11.39 22.45 19.53
N TRP A 75 12.66 22.66 19.84
CA TRP A 75 13.54 23.53 19.04
C TRP A 75 13.86 22.97 17.66
N GLY A 76 13.97 21.64 17.54
CA GLY A 76 14.12 20.97 16.24
C GLY A 76 12.89 21.22 15.34
N LYS A 77 11.68 21.04 15.89
CA LYS A 77 10.43 21.31 15.16
C LYS A 77 10.30 22.79 14.78
N ALA A 78 10.62 23.70 15.71
CA ALA A 78 10.58 25.15 15.46
C ALA A 78 11.55 25.55 14.33
N LYS A 79 12.79 25.02 14.33
CA LYS A 79 13.76 25.25 13.27
C LYS A 79 13.27 24.82 11.90
N ILE A 80 12.71 23.58 11.80
CA ILE A 80 12.12 23.04 10.56
C ILE A 80 10.99 23.95 10.07
N GLY A 81 10.09 24.38 10.98
CA GLY A 81 8.99 25.25 10.64
C GLY A 81 9.44 26.60 10.11
N MET A 82 10.45 27.23 10.75
CA MET A 82 11.02 28.50 10.29
C MET A 82 11.70 28.37 8.93
N GLU A 83 12.48 27.32 8.72
CA GLU A 83 13.15 27.04 7.45
C GLU A 83 12.11 26.88 6.33
N TRP A 84 11.05 26.09 6.58
CA TRP A 84 9.99 25.88 5.60
C TRP A 84 9.21 27.17 5.29
N LEU A 85 8.91 27.99 6.31
CA LEU A 85 8.24 29.27 6.09
C LEU A 85 9.07 30.21 5.21
N ALA A 86 10.40 30.24 5.42
CA ALA A 86 11.31 31.11 4.69
C ALA A 86 11.61 30.61 3.27
N THR A 87 11.81 29.31 3.08
CA THR A 87 12.36 28.73 1.85
C THR A 87 11.40 27.82 1.10
N LYS A 88 10.31 27.38 1.74
CA LYS A 88 9.43 26.27 1.28
C LYS A 88 10.19 24.96 1.03
N GLY A 89 11.38 24.83 1.62
CA GLY A 89 12.31 23.70 1.48
C GLY A 89 12.70 23.09 2.82
N GLY A 90 13.80 22.36 2.81
CA GLY A 90 14.36 21.66 3.97
C GLY A 90 13.51 20.46 4.42
N LEU A 91 13.72 20.02 5.65
CA LEU A 91 13.02 18.84 6.21
C LEU A 91 11.50 19.03 6.32
N GLY A 92 11.01 20.27 6.31
CA GLY A 92 9.57 20.56 6.31
C GLY A 92 8.88 20.35 4.95
N ALA A 93 9.61 20.12 3.88
CA ALA A 93 9.12 19.91 2.53
C ALA A 93 9.15 18.42 2.10
N THR A 94 9.55 17.51 2.97
CA THR A 94 9.65 16.07 2.71
C THR A 94 8.80 15.28 3.70
N ASN A 95 8.39 14.08 3.31
CA ASN A 95 7.73 13.12 4.18
C ASN A 95 8.71 12.22 4.97
N HIS A 96 10.01 12.43 4.81
CA HIS A 96 11.12 11.69 5.44
C HIS A 96 11.28 10.22 4.99
N PHE A 97 10.46 9.73 4.08
CA PHE A 97 10.57 8.40 3.46
C PHE A 97 11.23 8.50 2.07
N GLU A 98 12.47 8.98 2.03
CA GLU A 98 13.18 9.28 0.79
C GLU A 98 13.86 8.06 0.17
N SER A 99 13.87 6.96 0.89
CA SER A 99 14.42 5.68 0.43
C SER A 99 13.43 4.55 0.69
N GLY A 100 13.38 3.64 -0.26
CA GLY A 100 12.52 2.47 -0.17
C GLY A 100 12.87 1.47 -1.27
N GLY A 101 12.12 0.39 -1.35
CA GLY A 101 12.37 -0.61 -2.36
C GLY A 101 11.26 -1.64 -2.46
N HIS A 102 11.29 -2.33 -3.59
CA HIS A 102 10.42 -3.47 -3.83
C HIS A 102 11.28 -4.68 -4.14
N ILE A 103 11.09 -5.77 -3.40
CA ILE A 103 11.82 -7.02 -3.62
C ILE A 103 10.88 -8.21 -3.68
N ARG A 104 11.37 -9.32 -4.21
CA ARG A 104 10.66 -10.60 -4.18
C ARG A 104 10.99 -11.35 -2.89
N SER A 105 9.97 -11.94 -2.26
CA SER A 105 10.16 -12.75 -1.04
C SER A 105 10.98 -14.01 -1.33
N ARG A 106 10.83 -14.59 -2.52
CA ARG A 106 11.49 -15.85 -2.93
C ARG A 106 11.55 -15.97 -4.46
N ALA A 107 12.29 -16.97 -4.94
CA ALA A 107 12.18 -17.42 -6.32
C ALA A 107 10.75 -17.90 -6.65
N GLY A 108 10.36 -17.83 -7.91
CA GLY A 108 9.03 -18.19 -8.39
C GLY A 108 7.99 -17.06 -8.29
N ILE A 109 8.35 -15.90 -7.77
CA ILE A 109 7.51 -14.70 -7.74
C ILE A 109 7.86 -13.81 -8.94
N VAL A 110 6.89 -13.57 -9.81
CA VAL A 110 7.11 -12.81 -11.08
C VAL A 110 7.47 -11.35 -10.82
N TYR A 111 6.81 -10.70 -9.86
CA TYR A 111 7.06 -9.30 -9.49
C TYR A 111 7.25 -9.16 -7.99
N PRO A 112 7.91 -8.08 -7.55
CA PRO A 112 8.11 -7.82 -6.13
C PRO A 112 6.80 -7.88 -5.35
N ASP A 113 6.82 -8.63 -4.27
CA ASP A 113 5.69 -8.85 -3.36
C ASP A 113 5.93 -8.28 -1.96
N ILE A 114 7.15 -7.76 -1.70
CA ILE A 114 7.52 -7.04 -0.48
C ILE A 114 7.89 -5.61 -0.83
N GLN A 115 7.44 -4.67 0.00
CA GLN A 115 7.79 -3.25 -0.08
C GLN A 115 8.44 -2.79 1.21
N TYR A 116 9.40 -1.88 1.05
CA TYR A 116 10.11 -1.20 2.11
C TYR A 116 9.92 0.30 2.02
N HIS A 117 9.71 0.93 3.18
CA HIS A 117 9.81 2.38 3.37
C HIS A 117 10.82 2.62 4.47
N PHE A 118 11.96 3.20 4.13
CA PHE A 118 13.02 3.49 5.09
C PHE A 118 12.79 4.85 5.75
N LEU A 119 12.85 4.88 7.07
CA LEU A 119 12.75 6.09 7.87
C LEU A 119 14.00 6.23 8.76
N PRO A 120 14.79 7.31 8.63
CA PRO A 120 15.93 7.56 9.51
C PRO A 120 15.49 8.09 10.90
N LEU A 121 14.52 7.41 11.50
CA LEU A 121 13.99 7.64 12.84
C LEU A 121 13.33 6.36 13.33
N ALA A 122 13.57 5.94 14.57
CA ALA A 122 12.89 4.80 15.19
C ALA A 122 11.75 5.31 16.08
N ILE A 123 10.52 5.26 15.55
CA ILE A 123 9.30 5.76 16.21
C ILE A 123 8.09 4.91 15.78
N SER A 124 7.14 4.71 16.69
CA SER A 124 5.84 4.10 16.38
C SER A 124 4.78 5.19 16.09
N TYR A 125 3.65 4.84 15.49
CA TYR A 125 2.57 5.79 15.19
C TYR A 125 1.96 6.44 16.43
N ASP A 126 2.02 5.79 17.58
CA ASP A 126 1.62 6.36 18.87
C ASP A 126 2.62 7.40 19.42
N GLY A 127 3.69 7.70 18.69
CA GLY A 127 4.75 8.61 19.09
C GLY A 127 5.76 8.03 20.08
N GLN A 128 5.62 6.76 20.45
CA GLN A 128 6.58 6.10 21.34
C GLN A 128 7.82 5.66 20.55
N THR A 129 8.97 5.63 21.21
CA THR A 129 10.21 5.11 20.64
C THR A 129 10.89 4.17 21.61
N LEU A 130 11.43 3.08 21.08
CA LEU A 130 12.29 2.18 21.83
C LEU A 130 13.75 2.67 21.84
N ALA A 131 14.14 3.50 20.87
CA ALA A 131 15.45 4.11 20.80
C ALA A 131 15.62 5.15 21.89
N LYS A 132 16.69 5.04 22.66
CA LYS A 132 17.08 6.05 23.68
C LYS A 132 17.76 7.28 23.08
N GLY A 133 17.90 7.31 21.77
CA GLY A 133 18.59 8.35 21.01
C GLY A 133 18.37 8.18 19.51
N HIS A 134 19.45 8.17 18.76
CA HIS A 134 19.41 7.96 17.33
C HIS A 134 18.99 6.53 16.98
N GLY A 135 18.07 6.37 16.04
CA GLY A 135 17.61 5.09 15.54
C GLY A 135 17.05 5.26 14.13
N PHE A 136 16.88 4.15 13.41
CA PHE A 136 16.25 4.10 12.10
C PHE A 136 15.36 2.87 12.00
N GLN A 137 14.46 2.89 11.05
CA GLN A 137 13.54 1.77 10.82
C GLN A 137 13.19 1.61 9.35
N VAL A 138 12.66 0.45 9.04
CA VAL A 138 11.86 0.25 7.84
C VAL A 138 10.44 -0.12 8.24
N HIS A 139 9.50 0.40 7.49
CA HIS A 139 8.16 -0.16 7.37
C HIS A 139 8.24 -1.19 6.25
N VAL A 140 7.98 -2.43 6.58
CA VAL A 140 8.05 -3.53 5.62
C VAL A 140 6.76 -4.31 5.62
N GLY A 141 6.26 -4.62 4.43
CA GLY A 141 5.02 -5.36 4.31
C GLY A 141 4.81 -6.03 2.97
N THR A 142 3.85 -6.95 2.96
CA THR A 142 3.46 -7.70 1.77
C THR A 142 2.49 -6.88 0.92
N LYS A 143 2.56 -7.05 -0.41
CA LYS A 143 1.72 -6.30 -1.36
C LYS A 143 0.48 -7.05 -1.82
N ARG A 144 0.41 -8.33 -1.62
CA ARG A 144 -0.68 -9.17 -2.11
C ARG A 144 -1.17 -10.16 -1.07
N SER A 145 -1.44 -9.67 0.14
CA SER A 145 -2.09 -10.47 1.17
C SER A 145 -3.30 -11.22 0.62
N LYS A 146 -3.44 -12.47 1.00
CA LYS A 146 -4.58 -13.33 0.66
C LYS A 146 -5.68 -13.28 1.70
N SER A 147 -5.43 -12.68 2.86
CA SER A 147 -6.45 -12.42 3.86
C SER A 147 -7.53 -11.49 3.31
N ARG A 148 -8.77 -11.76 3.67
CA ARG A 148 -9.94 -10.97 3.27
C ARG A 148 -10.78 -10.64 4.47
N GLY A 149 -11.16 -9.38 4.53
CA GLY A 149 -12.02 -8.83 5.55
C GLY A 149 -13.35 -8.33 5.00
N TYR A 150 -14.02 -7.55 5.81
CA TYR A 150 -15.34 -7.01 5.47
C TYR A 150 -15.63 -5.67 6.16
N VAL A 151 -16.58 -4.94 5.59
CA VAL A 151 -17.22 -3.76 6.17
C VAL A 151 -18.70 -4.06 6.39
N ARG A 152 -19.18 -4.03 7.64
CA ARG A 152 -20.58 -4.31 7.99
C ARG A 152 -21.20 -3.16 8.77
N LEU A 153 -22.50 -3.02 8.68
CA LEU A 153 -23.22 -2.03 9.48
C LEU A 153 -23.13 -2.38 10.97
N ARG A 154 -23.04 -1.37 11.80
CA ARG A 154 -23.28 -1.47 13.25
C ARG A 154 -24.75 -1.30 13.56
N ASP A 155 -25.37 -0.35 12.88
CA ASP A 155 -26.79 0.01 12.92
C ASP A 155 -27.17 0.86 11.69
N ALA A 156 -28.43 1.25 11.58
CA ALA A 156 -28.93 2.03 10.45
C ALA A 156 -28.65 3.53 10.51
N ARG A 157 -28.14 4.06 11.65
CA ARG A 157 -27.94 5.50 11.83
C ARG A 157 -26.79 6.02 10.96
N PRO A 158 -26.97 7.15 10.26
CA PRO A 158 -25.93 7.72 9.40
C PRO A 158 -24.61 8.05 10.11
N GLU A 159 -24.69 8.45 11.38
CA GLU A 159 -23.54 8.88 12.20
C GLU A 159 -22.71 7.70 12.74
N SER A 160 -23.30 6.52 12.77
CA SER A 160 -22.62 5.34 13.30
C SER A 160 -21.50 4.87 12.39
N LEU A 161 -20.31 4.70 12.94
CA LEU A 161 -19.21 4.08 12.21
C LEU A 161 -19.50 2.61 11.95
N PRO A 162 -19.15 2.08 10.77
CA PRO A 162 -19.32 0.67 10.44
C PRO A 162 -18.40 -0.21 11.31
N ARG A 163 -18.67 -1.51 11.31
CA ARG A 163 -17.75 -2.52 11.79
C ARG A 163 -16.81 -2.88 10.66
N VAL A 164 -15.52 -2.59 10.85
CA VAL A 164 -14.47 -2.93 9.90
C VAL A 164 -13.65 -4.08 10.48
N ARG A 165 -13.51 -5.15 9.72
CA ARG A 165 -12.64 -6.27 10.08
C ARG A 165 -11.73 -6.58 8.90
N PHE A 166 -10.45 -6.31 9.03
CA PHE A 166 -9.46 -6.63 8.01
C PHE A 166 -9.15 -8.11 7.94
N ASN A 167 -9.26 -8.80 9.07
CA ASN A 167 -9.01 -10.23 9.18
C ASN A 167 -7.57 -10.62 8.80
N TYR A 168 -6.62 -9.76 9.19
CA TYR A 168 -5.19 -9.95 8.90
C TYR A 168 -4.68 -11.33 9.32
N MET A 169 -3.70 -11.85 8.57
CA MET A 169 -3.03 -13.12 8.84
C MET A 169 -3.97 -14.34 8.91
N SER A 170 -5.17 -14.24 8.30
CA SER A 170 -6.12 -15.37 8.23
C SER A 170 -5.71 -16.41 7.17
N HIS A 171 -4.81 -16.08 6.26
CA HIS A 171 -4.27 -16.99 5.26
C HIS A 171 -2.85 -17.44 5.62
N PRO A 172 -2.52 -18.75 5.49
CA PRO A 172 -1.18 -19.27 5.84
C PRO A 172 -0.03 -18.61 5.09
N ASP A 173 -0.22 -18.23 3.83
CA ASP A 173 0.81 -17.61 3.03
C ASP A 173 1.23 -16.24 3.57
N ASP A 174 0.30 -15.49 4.18
CA ASP A 174 0.63 -14.19 4.76
C ASP A 174 1.68 -14.32 5.88
N TRP A 175 1.63 -15.40 6.66
CA TRP A 175 2.64 -15.70 7.68
C TRP A 175 4.02 -15.99 7.09
N LEU A 176 4.07 -16.76 6.01
CA LEU A 176 5.32 -17.08 5.31
C LEU A 176 5.94 -15.81 4.72
N GLU A 177 5.12 -14.97 4.09
CA GLU A 177 5.58 -13.72 3.48
C GLU A 177 6.06 -12.73 4.54
N PHE A 178 5.38 -12.59 5.69
CA PHE A 178 5.81 -11.69 6.76
C PHE A 178 7.07 -12.16 7.48
N ARG A 179 7.28 -13.46 7.66
CA ARG A 179 8.57 -13.98 8.14
C ARG A 179 9.68 -13.61 7.18
N ALA A 180 9.46 -13.76 5.87
CA ALA A 180 10.43 -13.34 4.86
C ALA A 180 10.67 -11.82 4.88
N CYS A 181 9.66 -10.99 5.18
CA CYS A 181 9.85 -9.54 5.38
C CYS A 181 10.89 -9.26 6.47
N VAL A 182 10.78 -9.91 7.62
CA VAL A 182 11.72 -9.70 8.74
C VAL A 182 13.11 -10.24 8.41
N ASP A 183 13.19 -11.46 7.89
CA ASP A 183 14.47 -12.12 7.57
C ASP A 183 15.26 -11.33 6.52
N LEU A 184 14.61 -10.90 5.45
CA LEU A 184 15.23 -10.09 4.40
C LEU A 184 15.61 -8.69 4.89
N THR A 185 14.83 -8.10 5.79
CA THR A 185 15.18 -6.82 6.43
C THR A 185 16.46 -6.97 7.27
N ARG A 186 16.55 -8.02 8.05
CA ARG A 186 17.77 -8.33 8.83
C ARG A 186 18.97 -8.54 7.92
N GLU A 187 18.78 -9.21 6.79
CA GLU A 187 19.83 -9.38 5.79
C GLU A 187 20.28 -8.03 5.21
N ILE A 188 19.33 -7.15 4.83
CA ILE A 188 19.65 -5.81 4.32
C ILE A 188 20.42 -5.01 5.37
N PHE A 189 19.95 -4.97 6.62
CA PHE A 189 20.62 -4.23 7.68
C PHE A 189 21.97 -4.83 8.08
N ASN A 190 22.21 -6.11 7.77
CA ASN A 190 23.49 -6.76 7.98
C ASN A 190 24.52 -6.49 6.89
N GLN A 191 24.17 -5.80 5.81
CA GLN A 191 25.12 -5.44 4.76
C GLN A 191 26.22 -4.50 5.28
N PRO A 192 27.45 -4.57 4.69
CA PRO A 192 28.57 -3.73 5.11
C PRO A 192 28.29 -2.22 5.11
N ALA A 193 27.42 -1.75 4.22
CA ALA A 193 27.02 -0.33 4.13
C ALA A 193 26.33 0.18 5.42
N PHE A 194 25.62 -0.69 6.15
CA PHE A 194 25.00 -0.34 7.42
C PHE A 194 25.92 -0.49 8.62
N ALA A 195 27.03 -1.24 8.50
CA ALA A 195 27.90 -1.55 9.63
C ALA A 195 28.38 -0.31 10.43
N PRO A 196 28.69 0.85 9.81
CA PRO A 196 29.10 2.05 10.55
C PRO A 196 27.96 2.73 11.35
N TYR A 197 26.70 2.37 11.10
CA TYR A 197 25.51 3.05 11.62
C TYR A 197 24.67 2.14 12.51
N ARG A 198 24.67 0.83 12.23
CA ARG A 198 23.83 -0.16 12.89
C ARG A 198 24.28 -0.44 14.32
N GLY A 199 23.38 -0.24 15.28
CA GLY A 199 23.48 -0.71 16.65
C GLY A 199 22.68 -2.00 16.87
N GLU A 200 22.00 -2.10 18.01
CA GLU A 200 21.15 -3.22 18.36
C GLU A 200 19.81 -3.18 17.59
N GLU A 201 19.25 -4.36 17.30
CA GLU A 201 17.89 -4.48 16.79
C GLU A 201 16.91 -4.26 17.95
N LEU A 202 16.15 -3.16 17.90
CA LEU A 202 15.22 -2.76 18.94
C LEU A 202 13.86 -3.46 18.82
N ALA A 203 13.41 -3.69 17.58
CA ALA A 203 12.17 -4.38 17.26
C ALA A 203 12.32 -5.14 15.93
N PRO A 204 11.91 -6.41 15.88
CA PRO A 204 11.40 -7.26 16.97
C PRO A 204 12.41 -7.58 18.07
N GLY A 205 13.71 -7.40 17.83
CA GLY A 205 14.84 -7.80 18.65
C GLY A 205 15.53 -9.04 18.07
N ALA A 206 16.88 -9.02 17.99
CA ALA A 206 17.67 -10.02 17.27
C ALA A 206 17.43 -11.47 17.72
N ALA A 207 17.05 -11.69 18.97
CA ALA A 207 16.74 -13.02 19.52
C ALA A 207 15.30 -13.50 19.19
N VAL A 208 14.43 -12.62 18.66
CA VAL A 208 13.02 -12.94 18.40
C VAL A 208 12.90 -13.66 17.06
N ASN A 209 12.65 -14.96 17.12
CA ASN A 209 12.54 -15.87 15.97
C ASN A 209 11.44 -16.91 16.21
N GLY A 210 11.08 -17.67 15.19
CA GLY A 210 10.10 -18.76 15.28
C GLY A 210 8.75 -18.29 15.83
N SER A 211 8.23 -18.98 16.85
CA SER A 211 6.93 -18.64 17.46
C SER A 211 6.92 -17.29 18.15
N ALA A 212 8.05 -16.84 18.72
CA ALA A 212 8.15 -15.51 19.31
C ALA A 212 8.04 -14.40 18.25
N LEU A 213 8.53 -14.64 17.03
CA LEU A 213 8.33 -13.74 15.91
C LEU A 213 6.85 -13.71 15.46
N ASP A 214 6.19 -14.86 15.45
CA ASP A 214 4.75 -14.92 15.14
C ASP A 214 3.93 -14.12 16.17
N ASP A 215 4.28 -14.19 17.44
CA ASP A 215 3.60 -13.43 18.50
C ASP A 215 3.90 -11.91 18.40
N PHE A 216 5.11 -11.55 18.02
CA PHE A 216 5.44 -10.16 17.70
C PHE A 216 4.60 -9.65 16.52
N MET A 217 4.51 -10.41 15.43
CA MET A 217 3.68 -10.04 14.26
C MET A 217 2.21 -9.86 14.64
N LYS A 218 1.62 -10.77 15.44
CA LYS A 218 0.23 -10.62 15.93
C LYS A 218 -0.01 -9.32 16.69
N GLN A 219 0.98 -8.85 17.43
CA GLN A 219 0.85 -7.67 18.29
C GLN A 219 1.19 -6.35 17.57
N LYS A 220 2.04 -6.40 16.54
CA LYS A 220 2.67 -5.22 15.95
C LYS A 220 2.34 -5.00 14.48
N LEU A 221 1.64 -5.95 13.86
CA LEU A 221 1.18 -5.79 12.49
C LEU A 221 0.12 -4.69 12.42
N GLU A 222 0.30 -3.77 11.50
CA GLU A 222 -0.57 -2.61 11.31
C GLU A 222 -1.02 -2.46 9.85
N SER A 223 -2.00 -1.61 9.63
CA SER A 223 -2.43 -1.17 8.30
C SER A 223 -1.40 -0.20 7.72
N ALA A 224 -1.04 -0.36 6.45
CA ALA A 224 -0.35 0.68 5.69
C ALA A 224 -1.32 1.72 5.11
N TYR A 225 -2.56 1.77 5.61
CA TYR A 225 -3.63 2.71 5.20
C TYR A 225 -4.06 2.59 3.74
N HIS A 226 -4.06 1.37 3.21
CA HIS A 226 -4.44 1.07 1.84
C HIS A 226 -5.71 0.19 1.70
N PRO A 227 -6.82 0.46 2.42
CA PRO A 227 -8.02 -0.36 2.32
C PRO A 227 -8.64 -0.27 0.93
N CYS A 228 -8.99 -1.43 0.33
CA CYS A 228 -9.57 -1.50 -1.00
C CYS A 228 -10.52 -2.69 -1.17
N GLY A 229 -11.26 -2.75 -2.28
CA GLY A 229 -11.93 -3.94 -2.76
C GLY A 229 -13.36 -4.19 -2.32
N THR A 230 -13.94 -3.37 -1.47
CA THR A 230 -15.27 -3.61 -0.83
C THR A 230 -16.49 -3.37 -1.73
N CYS A 231 -16.29 -2.77 -2.90
CA CYS A 231 -17.28 -2.65 -3.97
C CYS A 231 -16.67 -3.17 -5.29
N ARG A 232 -16.03 -4.32 -5.22
CA ARG A 232 -15.21 -4.91 -6.29
C ARG A 232 -15.85 -4.81 -7.65
N MET A 233 -15.14 -4.25 -8.64
CA MET A 233 -15.55 -4.29 -10.04
C MET A 233 -15.22 -5.64 -10.67
N GLY A 234 -15.96 -6.02 -11.71
CA GLY A 234 -15.71 -7.22 -12.49
C GLY A 234 -16.76 -7.48 -13.53
N SER A 235 -16.46 -8.41 -14.43
CA SER A 235 -17.41 -8.91 -15.44
C SER A 235 -18.28 -10.07 -14.91
N ASP A 236 -17.89 -10.66 -13.79
CA ASP A 236 -18.62 -11.75 -13.16
C ASP A 236 -19.85 -11.25 -12.38
N GLN A 237 -20.82 -12.13 -12.18
CA GLN A 237 -22.09 -11.82 -11.49
C GLN A 237 -21.94 -11.52 -9.99
N GLN A 238 -20.83 -11.91 -9.39
CA GLN A 238 -20.55 -11.67 -7.96
C GLN A 238 -19.87 -10.33 -7.72
N SER A 239 -19.45 -9.61 -8.78
CA SER A 239 -18.92 -8.27 -8.63
C SER A 239 -20.03 -7.28 -8.24
N VAL A 240 -19.72 -6.33 -7.34
CA VAL A 240 -20.66 -5.28 -6.92
C VAL A 240 -20.91 -4.29 -8.05
N THR A 241 -19.89 -4.01 -8.84
CA THR A 241 -19.98 -3.10 -9.98
C THR A 241 -19.49 -3.75 -11.26
N THR A 242 -19.92 -3.19 -12.39
CA THR A 242 -19.32 -3.50 -13.69
C THR A 242 -17.89 -2.95 -13.78
N PRO A 243 -17.10 -3.34 -14.80
CA PRO A 243 -15.78 -2.72 -15.04
C PRO A 243 -15.81 -1.20 -15.21
N GLU A 244 -16.96 -0.62 -15.58
CA GLU A 244 -17.20 0.81 -15.71
C GLU A 244 -17.67 1.47 -14.40
N GLY A 245 -17.65 0.73 -13.29
CA GLY A 245 -18.04 1.22 -11.97
C GLY A 245 -19.55 1.34 -11.72
N VAL A 246 -20.43 0.89 -12.66
CA VAL A 246 -21.88 0.92 -12.49
C VAL A 246 -22.30 -0.12 -11.46
N VAL A 247 -23.08 0.29 -10.46
CA VAL A 247 -23.60 -0.61 -9.42
C VAL A 247 -24.63 -1.57 -10.05
N ARG A 248 -24.42 -2.87 -9.89
CA ARG A 248 -25.30 -3.87 -10.48
C ARG A 248 -26.68 -3.82 -9.83
N GLY A 249 -27.72 -3.94 -10.65
CA GLY A 249 -29.11 -3.90 -10.22
C GLY A 249 -29.67 -2.52 -9.87
N VAL A 250 -28.88 -1.44 -10.01
CA VAL A 250 -29.30 -0.08 -9.69
C VAL A 250 -28.97 0.87 -10.84
N ALA A 251 -29.98 1.46 -11.44
CA ALA A 251 -29.79 2.41 -12.54
C ALA A 251 -29.29 3.78 -12.00
N GLY A 252 -28.40 4.44 -12.76
CA GLY A 252 -27.94 5.80 -12.47
C GLY A 252 -27.06 5.92 -11.22
N LEU A 253 -26.39 4.84 -10.80
CA LEU A 253 -25.48 4.82 -9.66
C LEU A 253 -24.14 4.20 -10.02
N ARG A 254 -23.06 4.89 -9.69
CA ARG A 254 -21.67 4.40 -9.81
C ARG A 254 -20.92 4.48 -8.50
N VAL A 255 -19.90 3.65 -8.37
CA VAL A 255 -18.84 3.80 -7.38
C VAL A 255 -17.56 4.13 -8.13
N VAL A 256 -16.80 5.13 -7.66
CA VAL A 256 -15.50 5.51 -8.24
C VAL A 256 -14.52 5.84 -7.11
N ASP A 257 -13.89 4.84 -6.56
CA ASP A 257 -12.83 4.95 -5.55
C ASP A 257 -12.08 3.62 -5.42
N ALA A 258 -11.17 3.50 -4.45
CA ALA A 258 -10.38 2.29 -4.22
C ALA A 258 -11.21 1.05 -3.87
N SER A 259 -12.49 1.19 -3.49
CA SER A 259 -13.37 0.03 -3.25
C SER A 259 -13.64 -0.79 -4.50
N LEU A 260 -13.46 -0.20 -5.70
CA LEU A 260 -13.60 -0.89 -6.98
C LEU A 260 -12.53 -1.95 -7.24
N MET A 261 -11.35 -1.83 -6.63
CA MET A 261 -10.21 -2.68 -6.95
C MET A 261 -10.52 -4.15 -6.70
N PRO A 262 -10.41 -5.03 -7.71
CA PRO A 262 -10.66 -6.46 -7.52
C PRO A 262 -9.59 -7.15 -6.69
N GLN A 263 -8.37 -6.57 -6.67
CA GLN A 263 -7.24 -6.99 -5.87
C GLN A 263 -6.38 -5.78 -5.52
N ALA A 264 -5.73 -5.80 -4.36
CA ALA A 264 -4.74 -4.80 -4.00
C ALA A 264 -3.58 -4.80 -5.02
N THR A 265 -3.08 -3.62 -5.35
CA THR A 265 -1.98 -3.45 -6.31
C THR A 265 -0.64 -3.92 -5.73
N ALA A 266 0.33 -4.21 -6.59
CA ALA A 266 1.68 -4.63 -6.16
C ALA A 266 2.58 -3.45 -5.72
N GLY A 267 2.05 -2.25 -5.66
CA GLY A 267 2.68 -1.03 -5.14
C GLY A 267 1.69 -0.27 -4.27
N ASP A 268 2.01 0.96 -3.89
CA ASP A 268 1.11 1.80 -3.11
C ASP A 268 -0.21 2.07 -3.83
N LEU A 269 -1.26 2.32 -3.05
CA LEU A 269 -2.62 2.39 -3.58
C LEU A 269 -2.97 3.77 -4.17
N ASN A 270 -2.25 4.82 -3.79
CA ASN A 270 -2.60 6.20 -4.17
C ASN A 270 -2.54 6.40 -5.69
N ALA A 271 -1.39 6.15 -6.33
CA ALA A 271 -1.23 6.33 -7.76
C ALA A 271 -2.20 5.45 -8.58
N PRO A 272 -2.37 4.13 -8.29
CA PRO A 272 -3.40 3.32 -8.93
C PRO A 272 -4.82 3.85 -8.75
N THR A 273 -5.16 4.44 -7.59
CA THR A 273 -6.49 5.06 -7.36
C THR A 273 -6.69 6.29 -8.23
N LEU A 274 -5.65 7.13 -8.38
CA LEU A 274 -5.70 8.29 -9.29
C LEU A 274 -5.90 7.85 -10.75
N VAL A 275 -5.14 6.85 -11.22
CA VAL A 275 -5.29 6.30 -12.58
C VAL A 275 -6.69 5.72 -12.79
N LEU A 276 -7.22 4.99 -11.80
CA LEU A 276 -8.58 4.47 -11.84
C LEU A 276 -9.61 5.60 -11.94
N ALA A 277 -9.45 6.65 -11.13
CA ALA A 277 -10.38 7.78 -11.10
C ALA A 277 -10.37 8.56 -12.44
N GLU A 278 -9.19 8.85 -13.00
CA GLU A 278 -9.06 9.50 -14.32
C GLU A 278 -9.72 8.66 -15.44
N ARG A 279 -9.46 7.35 -15.45
CA ARG A 279 -10.09 6.46 -16.43
C ARG A 279 -11.62 6.44 -16.29
N MET A 280 -12.14 6.38 -15.07
CA MET A 280 -13.58 6.42 -14.81
C MET A 280 -14.18 7.77 -15.20
N ALA A 281 -13.47 8.88 -14.96
CA ALA A 281 -13.91 10.21 -15.38
C ALA A 281 -14.05 10.31 -16.92
N ASP A 282 -13.13 9.72 -17.65
CA ASP A 282 -13.21 9.67 -19.12
C ASP A 282 -14.37 8.80 -19.60
N LEU A 283 -14.60 7.63 -19.01
CA LEU A 283 -15.75 6.77 -19.29
C LEU A 283 -17.09 7.50 -19.04
N ILE A 284 -17.22 8.19 -17.90
CA ILE A 284 -18.42 8.97 -17.54
C ILE A 284 -18.67 10.11 -18.54
N ARG A 285 -17.62 10.70 -19.07
CA ARG A 285 -17.68 11.77 -20.09
C ARG A 285 -17.90 11.24 -21.51
N GLY A 286 -17.89 9.94 -21.72
CA GLY A 286 -17.98 9.31 -23.04
C GLY A 286 -16.75 9.58 -23.92
N ARG A 287 -15.58 9.83 -23.31
CA ARG A 287 -14.35 10.04 -24.05
C ARG A 287 -13.78 8.73 -24.55
N HIS A 288 -13.17 8.76 -25.73
CA HIS A 288 -12.41 7.61 -26.23
C HIS A 288 -11.20 7.39 -25.34
N LEU A 289 -11.11 6.17 -24.78
CA LEU A 289 -9.95 5.76 -24.03
C LEU A 289 -8.89 5.21 -24.99
N PRO A 290 -7.60 5.60 -24.83
CA PRO A 290 -6.55 4.97 -25.60
C PRO A 290 -6.53 3.47 -25.31
N GLU A 291 -6.20 2.66 -26.33
CA GLU A 291 -5.99 1.23 -26.15
C GLU A 291 -4.96 1.00 -25.05
N ALA A 292 -5.23 0.03 -24.18
CA ALA A 292 -4.26 -0.38 -23.19
C ALA A 292 -3.01 -0.91 -23.89
N LYS A 293 -1.95 -0.13 -23.87
CA LYS A 293 -0.64 -0.65 -24.24
C LYS A 293 -0.23 -1.58 -23.09
N ASN A 294 -0.37 -2.88 -23.32
CA ASN A 294 0.27 -3.88 -22.47
C ASN A 294 1.77 -3.68 -22.62
N ALA A 295 2.36 -2.84 -21.76
CA ALA A 295 3.80 -2.83 -21.63
C ALA A 295 4.23 -4.26 -21.28
N ALA A 296 5.17 -4.81 -22.03
CA ALA A 296 5.74 -6.11 -21.71
C ALA A 296 6.16 -6.05 -20.23
N LEU A 297 5.76 -7.06 -19.47
CA LEU A 297 6.18 -7.17 -18.08
C LEU A 297 7.71 -7.37 -18.10
N LEU A 298 8.43 -6.33 -17.65
CA LEU A 298 9.88 -6.43 -17.44
C LEU A 298 10.10 -7.26 -16.17
N ALA A 299 10.04 -8.56 -16.31
CA ALA A 299 10.41 -9.50 -15.28
C ALA A 299 11.86 -9.93 -15.47
N ASP A 300 12.62 -10.08 -14.38
CA ASP A 300 13.91 -10.74 -14.41
C ASP A 300 13.73 -12.11 -15.09
N PRO A 301 14.46 -12.43 -16.18
CA PRO A 301 14.28 -13.68 -16.92
C PRO A 301 14.50 -14.93 -16.06
N HIS A 302 15.18 -14.79 -14.94
CA HIS A 302 15.44 -15.89 -14.01
C HIS A 302 14.51 -15.89 -12.77
N TRP A 303 13.44 -15.10 -12.77
CA TRP A 303 12.53 -14.97 -11.62
C TRP A 303 12.01 -16.33 -11.10
N ALA A 304 11.87 -17.32 -11.98
CA ALA A 304 11.36 -18.65 -11.60
C ALA A 304 12.34 -19.45 -10.71
N THR A 305 13.63 -19.21 -10.86
CA THR A 305 14.70 -19.98 -10.21
C THR A 305 15.57 -19.16 -9.27
N ARG A 306 15.55 -17.84 -9.37
CA ARG A 306 16.33 -16.94 -8.51
C ARG A 306 15.46 -15.85 -7.90
N GLN A 307 15.66 -15.59 -6.62
CA GLN A 307 15.02 -14.47 -5.93
C GLN A 307 15.59 -13.12 -6.40
N ARG A 308 16.89 -13.06 -6.65
CA ARG A 308 17.64 -11.85 -7.02
C ARG A 308 18.32 -12.03 -8.38
N GLY A 309 18.50 -10.91 -9.09
CA GLY A 309 19.40 -10.85 -10.23
C GLY A 309 20.86 -11.11 -9.83
N PRO A 310 21.78 -11.18 -10.79
CA PRO A 310 23.21 -11.21 -10.49
C PRO A 310 23.59 -10.00 -9.65
N GLU A 311 24.57 -10.14 -8.77
CA GLU A 311 25.13 -9.01 -8.03
C GLU A 311 25.63 -7.97 -9.04
N ILE A 312 24.94 -6.84 -9.09
CA ILE A 312 25.43 -5.68 -9.80
C ILE A 312 26.38 -5.00 -8.82
N SER A 313 27.67 -4.94 -9.14
CA SER A 313 28.60 -4.09 -8.41
C SER A 313 28.18 -2.65 -8.70
N CYS A 314 27.41 -2.07 -7.78
CA CYS A 314 26.99 -0.69 -7.91
C CYS A 314 28.12 0.23 -7.46
N ASP A 315 28.83 0.79 -8.40
CA ASP A 315 29.41 2.12 -8.16
C ASP A 315 28.21 3.10 -8.19
N TYR A 316 27.87 3.66 -7.01
CA TYR A 316 26.62 4.40 -6.79
C TYR A 316 26.47 5.63 -7.70
N ALA A 317 27.62 6.22 -8.12
CA ALA A 317 27.65 7.35 -9.03
C ALA A 317 27.22 6.95 -10.46
N ASP A 318 27.69 5.81 -10.94
CA ASP A 318 27.37 5.31 -12.29
C ASP A 318 25.94 4.82 -12.39
N SER A 319 25.40 4.21 -11.33
CA SER A 319 24.01 3.74 -11.30
C SER A 319 22.98 4.87 -11.37
N ARG A 320 23.26 6.04 -10.73
CA ARG A 320 22.38 7.22 -10.84
C ARG A 320 22.41 7.83 -12.23
N ALA A 321 23.58 7.93 -12.83
CA ALA A 321 23.74 8.46 -14.19
C ALA A 321 23.05 7.54 -15.21
N ALA A 322 23.22 6.22 -15.08
CA ALA A 322 22.60 5.22 -15.92
C ALA A 322 21.06 5.22 -15.78
N LEU A 323 20.52 5.27 -14.56
CA LEU A 323 19.09 5.35 -14.33
C LEU A 323 18.50 6.66 -14.88
N ALA A 324 19.18 7.80 -14.68
CA ALA A 324 18.73 9.08 -15.21
C ALA A 324 18.74 9.07 -16.74
N ALA A 325 19.77 8.50 -17.38
CA ALA A 325 19.86 8.37 -18.81
C ALA A 325 18.73 7.46 -19.37
N ALA A 326 18.46 6.32 -18.72
CA ALA A 326 17.37 5.41 -19.10
C ALA A 326 15.99 6.07 -18.98
N LEU A 327 15.73 6.83 -17.90
CA LEU A 327 14.47 7.56 -17.71
C LEU A 327 14.30 8.67 -18.75
N LEU A 328 15.38 9.38 -19.11
CA LEU A 328 15.34 10.41 -20.14
C LEU A 328 15.15 9.83 -21.55
N ALA A 329 15.80 8.72 -21.88
CA ALA A 329 15.60 8.01 -23.14
C ALA A 329 14.15 7.53 -23.28
N ASN A 330 13.61 6.90 -22.24
CA ASN A 330 12.21 6.46 -22.22
C ASN A 330 11.22 7.64 -22.36
N ALA A 331 11.49 8.78 -21.72
CA ALA A 331 10.66 9.99 -21.84
C ALA A 331 10.69 10.60 -23.25
N ARG A 332 11.75 10.36 -24.03
CA ARG A 332 11.90 10.79 -25.43
C ARG A 332 11.40 9.76 -26.45
N GLY A 333 10.95 8.59 -26.00
CA GLY A 333 10.57 7.49 -26.88
C GLY A 333 11.76 6.84 -27.61
N GLU A 334 12.96 7.03 -27.09
CA GLU A 334 14.20 6.43 -27.60
C GLU A 334 14.40 5.04 -27.00
N SER A 335 15.05 4.14 -27.72
CA SER A 335 15.43 2.83 -27.17
C SER A 335 16.43 3.01 -26.03
N ILE A 336 16.24 2.27 -24.95
CA ILE A 336 17.22 2.22 -23.85
C ILE A 336 18.54 1.69 -24.42
N PRO A 337 19.68 2.36 -24.19
CA PRO A 337 20.97 1.89 -24.66
C PRO A 337 21.23 0.44 -24.23
N ASP A 338 21.77 -0.37 -25.12
CA ASP A 338 22.03 -1.81 -24.89
C ASP A 338 22.91 -2.07 -23.67
N GLU A 339 23.75 -1.12 -23.28
CA GLU A 339 24.57 -1.14 -22.06
C GLU A 339 23.76 -1.03 -20.76
N LEU A 340 22.50 -0.58 -20.84
CA LEU A 340 21.55 -0.48 -19.76
C LEU A 340 20.39 -1.47 -19.91
N ALA A 341 20.29 -2.14 -21.05
CA ALA A 341 19.43 -3.29 -21.24
C ALA A 341 20.06 -4.47 -20.48
N TRP A 342 19.24 -5.15 -19.70
CA TRP A 342 19.65 -6.38 -19.00
C TRP A 342 20.13 -7.38 -20.05
N THR A 343 21.45 -7.49 -20.20
CA THR A 343 22.04 -8.52 -21.08
C THR A 343 21.75 -9.89 -20.50
N GLU A 344 21.39 -10.81 -21.39
CA GLU A 344 20.94 -12.19 -21.15
C GLU A 344 21.77 -13.00 -20.13
#